data_8226fdb42f4cab8a44c6d940522159ce
#
_entry.id   8226fdb42f4cab8a44c6d940522159ce
#
_cell.length_a   1.000
_cell.length_b   1.000
_cell.length_c   1.000
_cell.angle_alpha   90.00
_cell.angle_beta   90.00
_cell.angle_gamma   90.00
#
_symmetry.space_group_name_H-M   'P 1'
#
loop_
_entity.id
_entity.type
_entity.pdbx_description
1 polymer ?
#
loop_
_entity_poly.entity_id
_entity_poly.type
_entity_poly.pdbx_seq_one_letter_code
_entity_poly.pdbx_strand_id
1 'polypeptide(L)'
;ARKHKKNIAFLISLTGSNHTVICMAKYLREATETYVVGIAGPYHTELKKWCHEIVEIPNRDALLSLDVITSFSGATYILDIFFALLLSKRYEEHARSSMEMLNHLSLLWDETYHTKEKNE
;
A
#
# COMPACT_ATOMS: atom_id res chain seq x y z
N ALA A 1 21.31 -11.87 6.97
CA ALA A 1 20.15 -12.67 7.40
C ALA A 1 18.83 -12.27 6.71
N ARG A 2 18.86 -11.24 5.88
CA ARG A 2 17.64 -10.79 5.17
C ARG A 2 17.69 -11.03 3.66
N LYS A 3 18.66 -11.82 3.21
CA LYS A 3 18.88 -12.12 1.78
C LYS A 3 17.72 -12.85 1.10
N HIS A 4 16.76 -13.38 1.87
CA HIS A 4 15.65 -14.17 1.34
C HIS A 4 14.28 -13.50 1.51
N LYS A 5 14.22 -12.28 2.05
CA LYS A 5 12.95 -11.53 2.11
C LYS A 5 12.66 -10.93 0.75
N LYS A 6 11.59 -11.39 0.13
CA LYS A 6 11.04 -10.76 -1.05
C LYS A 6 10.26 -9.53 -0.61
N ASN A 7 10.67 -8.38 -1.09
CA ASN A 7 9.97 -7.12 -0.85
C ASN A 7 9.13 -6.76 -2.07
N ILE A 8 7.95 -6.26 -1.83
CA ILE A 8 7.06 -5.74 -2.86
C ILE A 8 6.78 -4.29 -2.53
N ALA A 9 6.96 -3.42 -3.49
CA ALA A 9 6.60 -2.01 -3.37
C ALA A 9 5.41 -1.70 -4.27
N PHE A 10 4.41 -1.08 -3.70
CA PHE A 10 3.28 -0.55 -4.43
C PHE A 10 3.47 0.95 -4.60
N LEU A 11 3.57 1.40 -5.81
CA LEU A 11 3.71 2.82 -6.14
C LEU A 11 2.44 3.31 -6.80
N ILE A 12 1.86 4.36 -6.24
CA ILE A 12 0.58 4.89 -6.69
C ILE A 12 0.80 6.24 -7.36
N SER A 13 0.36 6.36 -8.60
CA SER A 13 0.34 7.62 -9.33
C SER A 13 -1.02 7.76 -10.02
N LEU A 14 -1.86 8.66 -9.54
CA LEU A 14 -3.23 8.80 -10.03
C LEU A 14 -3.30 9.17 -11.52
N THR A 15 -2.33 9.90 -12.02
CA THR A 15 -2.19 10.18 -13.46
C THR A 15 -1.36 9.13 -14.17
N GLY A 16 -0.39 8.55 -13.48
CA GLY A 16 0.62 7.67 -14.05
C GLY A 16 1.92 8.38 -14.40
N SER A 17 1.93 9.71 -14.41
CA SER A 17 3.07 10.52 -14.88
C SER A 17 3.79 11.31 -13.78
N ASN A 18 3.52 11.01 -12.51
CA ASN A 18 4.17 11.70 -11.40
C ASN A 18 5.68 11.43 -11.41
N HIS A 19 6.47 12.49 -11.55
CA HIS A 19 7.92 12.38 -11.67
C HIS A 19 8.59 11.74 -10.46
N THR A 20 8.14 12.10 -9.26
CA THR A 20 8.69 11.53 -8.02
C THR A 20 8.46 10.02 -7.96
N VAL A 21 7.27 9.58 -8.31
CA VAL A 21 6.92 8.14 -8.34
C VAL A 21 7.77 7.40 -9.36
N ILE A 22 7.97 8.00 -10.54
CA ILE A 22 8.81 7.43 -11.59
C ILE A 22 10.26 7.28 -11.11
N CYS A 23 10.80 8.29 -10.45
CA CYS A 23 12.15 8.24 -9.89
C CYS A 23 12.29 7.16 -8.82
N MET A 24 11.27 7.02 -7.95
CA MET A 24 11.25 5.97 -6.94
C MET A 24 11.21 4.58 -7.57
N ALA A 25 10.40 4.39 -8.60
CA ALA A 25 10.32 3.12 -9.32
C ALA A 25 11.68 2.76 -9.92
N LYS A 26 12.30 3.71 -10.59
CA LYS A 26 13.64 3.54 -11.16
C LYS A 26 14.67 3.14 -10.12
N TYR A 27 14.70 3.84 -8.99
CA TYR A 27 15.61 3.51 -7.89
C TYR A 27 15.38 2.10 -7.37
N LEU A 28 14.15 1.74 -7.10
CA LEU A 28 13.82 0.42 -6.59
C LEU A 28 14.21 -0.68 -7.58
N ARG A 29 14.00 -0.42 -8.87
CA ARG A 29 14.31 -1.38 -9.93
C ARG A 29 15.81 -1.58 -10.12
N GLU A 30 16.59 -0.50 -10.10
CA GLU A 30 18.04 -0.54 -10.39
C GLU A 30 18.88 -0.86 -9.17
N ALA A 31 18.51 -0.36 -8.00
CA ALA A 31 19.34 -0.43 -6.81
C ALA A 31 18.91 -1.47 -5.78
N THR A 32 17.77 -2.11 -5.98
CA THR A 32 17.23 -3.09 -5.03
C THR A 32 16.68 -4.32 -5.74
N GLU A 33 16.38 -5.36 -4.97
CA GLU A 33 15.70 -6.57 -5.46
C GLU A 33 14.20 -6.54 -5.20
N THR A 34 13.65 -5.34 -5.03
CA THR A 34 12.24 -5.16 -4.75
C THR A 34 11.38 -5.39 -5.99
N TYR A 35 10.31 -6.14 -5.86
CA TYR A 35 9.31 -6.29 -6.90
C TYR A 35 8.39 -5.07 -6.88
N VAL A 36 8.35 -4.35 -8.00
CA VAL A 36 7.66 -3.06 -8.07
C VAL A 36 6.37 -3.20 -8.85
N VAL A 37 5.26 -2.87 -8.18
CA VAL A 37 3.92 -2.84 -8.76
C VAL A 37 3.45 -1.39 -8.81
N GLY A 38 3.19 -0.90 -10.00
CA GLY A 38 2.60 0.42 -10.18
C GLY A 38 1.08 0.33 -10.23
N ILE A 39 0.42 1.17 -9.45
CA ILE A 39 -1.04 1.39 -9.52
C ILE A 39 -1.21 2.79 -10.07
N ALA A 40 -1.62 2.89 -11.32
CA ALA A 40 -1.43 4.15 -12.06
C ALA A 40 -2.58 4.45 -13.00
N GLY A 41 -2.81 5.74 -13.22
CA GLY A 41 -3.69 6.23 -14.25
C GLY A 41 -3.13 5.99 -15.66
N PRO A 42 -3.82 6.46 -16.70
CA PRO A 42 -3.54 6.06 -18.09
C PRO A 42 -2.20 6.57 -18.64
N TYR A 43 -1.61 7.60 -18.04
CA TYR A 43 -0.36 8.19 -18.53
C TYR A 43 0.87 7.54 -17.92
N HIS A 44 0.91 6.21 -17.89
CA HIS A 44 1.95 5.44 -17.19
C HIS A 44 3.10 4.96 -18.08
N THR A 45 3.25 5.50 -19.28
CA THR A 45 4.25 5.04 -20.25
C THR A 45 5.67 5.02 -19.68
N GLU A 46 6.09 6.08 -18.98
CA GLU A 46 7.40 6.14 -18.35
C GLU A 46 7.49 5.25 -17.11
N LEU A 47 6.46 5.27 -16.27
CA LEU A 47 6.41 4.47 -15.05
C LEU A 47 6.48 2.98 -15.36
N LYS A 48 5.80 2.55 -16.40
CA LYS A 48 5.76 1.15 -16.84
C LYS A 48 7.15 0.57 -17.10
N LYS A 49 8.09 1.38 -17.57
CA LYS A 49 9.47 0.94 -17.84
C LYS A 49 10.18 0.45 -16.60
N TRP A 50 9.80 0.94 -15.42
CA TRP A 50 10.48 0.69 -14.17
C TRP A 50 9.69 -0.20 -13.22
N CYS A 51 8.47 -0.55 -13.57
CA CYS A 51 7.64 -1.47 -12.78
C CYS A 51 7.69 -2.88 -13.37
N HIS A 52 7.59 -3.87 -12.51
CA HIS A 52 7.42 -5.26 -12.95
C HIS A 52 6.00 -5.46 -13.47
N GLU A 53 5.04 -4.82 -12.84
CA GLU A 53 3.64 -4.85 -13.26
C GLU A 53 3.00 -3.49 -13.09
N ILE A 54 2.03 -3.20 -13.94
CA ILE A 54 1.17 -2.03 -13.85
C ILE A 54 -0.28 -2.49 -13.72
N VAL A 55 -0.96 -1.96 -12.72
CA VAL A 55 -2.41 -2.06 -12.60
C VAL A 55 -2.98 -0.70 -12.92
N GLU A 56 -3.71 -0.61 -13.99
CA GLU A 56 -4.27 0.67 -14.45
C GLU A 56 -5.57 0.97 -13.73
N ILE A 57 -5.68 2.19 -13.23
CA ILE A 57 -6.92 2.71 -12.63
C ILE A 57 -7.58 3.68 -13.59
N PRO A 58 -8.92 3.68 -13.65
CA PRO A 58 -9.63 4.65 -14.48
C PRO A 58 -9.35 6.07 -14.03
N ASN A 59 -8.92 6.90 -14.94
CA ASN A 59 -8.77 8.33 -14.73
C ASN A 59 -9.23 9.03 -16.00
N ARG A 60 -10.51 9.36 -16.04
CA ARG A 60 -11.08 10.11 -17.15
C ARG A 60 -10.71 11.57 -16.95
N ASP A 61 -9.98 12.13 -17.86
CA ASP A 61 -9.64 13.55 -17.97
C ASP A 61 -9.65 14.36 -16.66
N ALA A 62 -8.46 14.72 -16.20
CA ALA A 62 -8.19 15.44 -14.98
C ALA A 62 -8.72 16.88 -14.91
N LEU A 63 -9.66 17.25 -15.77
CA LEU A 63 -10.22 18.58 -15.78
C LEU A 63 -11.29 18.82 -14.70
N LEU A 64 -11.78 17.73 -14.10
CA LEU A 64 -12.78 17.82 -13.03
C LEU A 64 -12.22 17.15 -11.78
N SER A 65 -12.25 17.87 -10.67
CA SER A 65 -11.78 17.39 -9.36
C SER A 65 -12.43 16.07 -8.92
N LEU A 66 -13.55 15.70 -9.52
CA LEU A 66 -14.21 14.42 -9.29
C LEU A 66 -13.41 13.21 -9.78
N ASP A 67 -12.57 13.39 -10.81
CA ASP A 67 -11.77 12.30 -11.35
C ASP A 67 -10.63 11.90 -10.41
N VAL A 68 -10.11 12.84 -9.62
CA VAL A 68 -9.11 12.55 -8.59
C VAL A 68 -9.70 11.63 -7.52
N ILE A 69 -10.93 11.90 -7.08
CA ILE A 69 -11.64 11.10 -6.09
C ILE A 69 -11.88 9.68 -6.63
N THR A 70 -12.34 9.57 -7.87
CA THR A 70 -12.59 8.27 -8.52
C THR A 70 -11.31 7.47 -8.66
N SER A 71 -10.22 8.10 -9.07
CA SER A 71 -8.90 7.46 -9.21
C SER A 71 -8.36 7.00 -7.86
N PHE A 72 -8.50 7.82 -6.82
CA PHE A 72 -8.07 7.47 -5.48
C PHE A 72 -8.87 6.28 -4.93
N SER A 73 -10.19 6.28 -5.14
CA SER A 73 -11.06 5.17 -4.75
C SER A 73 -10.68 3.88 -5.48
N GLY A 74 -10.35 3.98 -6.77
CA GLY A 74 -9.88 2.84 -7.56
C GLY A 74 -8.57 2.27 -7.02
N ALA A 75 -7.61 3.12 -6.68
CA ALA A 75 -6.34 2.69 -6.08
C ALA A 75 -6.56 2.00 -4.73
N THR A 76 -7.40 2.56 -3.88
CA THR A 76 -7.75 1.98 -2.58
C THR A 76 -8.42 0.62 -2.74
N TYR A 77 -9.33 0.50 -3.68
CA TYR A 77 -10.01 -0.77 -3.98
C TYR A 77 -9.03 -1.86 -4.40
N ILE A 78 -8.07 -1.53 -5.25
CA ILE A 78 -7.03 -2.46 -5.70
C ILE A 78 -6.19 -2.92 -4.51
N LEU A 79 -5.77 -2.01 -3.64
CA LEU A 79 -5.00 -2.34 -2.45
C LEU A 79 -5.78 -3.23 -1.48
N ASP A 80 -7.08 -2.99 -1.33
CA ASP A 80 -7.96 -3.83 -0.52
C ASP A 80 -8.05 -5.25 -1.06
N ILE A 81 -8.12 -5.41 -2.38
CA ILE A 81 -8.10 -6.73 -3.02
C ILE A 81 -6.78 -7.45 -2.74
N PHE A 82 -5.64 -6.79 -2.90
CA PHE A 82 -4.33 -7.37 -2.60
C PHE A 82 -4.23 -7.79 -1.14
N PHE A 83 -4.68 -6.95 -0.23
CA PHE A 83 -4.68 -7.27 1.19
C PHE A 83 -5.55 -8.49 1.48
N ALA A 84 -6.75 -8.55 0.93
CA ALA A 84 -7.65 -9.68 1.11
C ALA A 84 -7.06 -10.99 0.58
N LEU A 85 -6.39 -10.94 -0.58
CA LEU A 85 -5.72 -12.11 -1.15
C LEU A 85 -4.55 -12.60 -0.29
N LEU A 86 -3.74 -11.68 0.23
CA LEU A 86 -2.64 -12.02 1.13
C LEU A 86 -3.17 -12.62 2.43
N LEU A 87 -4.21 -12.04 3.00
CA LEU A 87 -4.85 -12.55 4.20
C LEU A 87 -5.43 -13.94 3.99
N SER A 88 -6.04 -14.17 2.84
CA SER A 88 -6.60 -15.48 2.45
C SER A 88 -5.53 -16.57 2.35
N LYS A 89 -4.36 -16.24 1.81
CA LYS A 89 -3.26 -17.20 1.65
C LYS A 89 -2.58 -17.58 2.94
N ARG A 90 -2.51 -16.67 3.91
CA ARG A 90 -1.83 -16.87 5.19
C ARG A 90 -2.74 -16.52 6.36
N TYR A 91 -3.98 -16.94 6.25
CA TYR A 91 -5.02 -16.53 7.19
C TYR A 91 -4.63 -16.79 8.65
N GLU A 92 -4.15 -17.98 8.98
CA GLU A 92 -3.81 -18.33 10.36
C GLU A 92 -2.70 -17.43 10.92
N GLU A 93 -1.65 -17.23 10.13
CA GLU A 93 -0.50 -16.41 10.53
C GLU A 93 -0.90 -14.93 10.70
N HIS A 94 -1.62 -14.38 9.74
CA HIS A 94 -2.05 -12.98 9.80
C HIS A 94 -3.13 -12.74 10.86
N ALA A 95 -4.06 -13.67 11.01
CA ALA A 95 -5.07 -13.57 12.06
C ALA A 95 -4.44 -13.61 13.45
N ARG A 96 -3.44 -14.47 13.65
CA ARG A 96 -2.69 -14.54 14.91
C ARG A 96 -1.97 -13.23 15.20
N SER A 97 -1.23 -12.70 14.23
CA SER A 97 -0.51 -11.43 14.38
C SER A 97 -1.46 -10.26 14.69
N SER A 98 -2.61 -10.23 14.01
CA SER A 98 -3.62 -9.20 14.25
C SER A 98 -4.23 -9.31 15.63
N MET A 99 -4.51 -10.52 16.08
CA MET A 99 -5.04 -10.77 17.43
C MET A 99 -4.03 -10.41 18.51
N GLU A 100 -2.76 -10.74 18.32
CA GLU A 100 -1.69 -10.37 19.24
C GLU A 100 -1.56 -8.85 19.35
N MET A 101 -1.62 -8.15 18.21
CA MET A 101 -1.57 -6.69 18.19
C MET A 101 -2.77 -6.07 18.92
N LEU A 102 -3.98 -6.56 18.65
CA LEU A 102 -5.19 -6.09 19.32
C LEU A 102 -5.14 -6.35 20.82
N ASN A 103 -4.68 -7.52 21.25
CA ASN A 103 -4.53 -7.84 22.65
C ASN A 103 -3.51 -6.92 23.33
N HIS A 104 -2.38 -6.64 22.68
CA HIS A 104 -1.38 -5.73 23.19
C HIS A 104 -1.91 -4.31 23.34
N LEU A 105 -2.61 -3.81 22.35
CA LEU A 105 -3.25 -2.49 22.39
C LEU A 105 -4.31 -2.41 23.48
N SER A 106 -5.09 -3.47 23.65
CA SER A 106 -6.10 -3.56 24.73
C SER A 106 -5.46 -3.50 26.12
N LEU A 107 -4.36 -4.21 26.34
CA LEU A 107 -3.62 -4.17 27.59
C LEU A 107 -3.06 -2.78 27.88
N LEU A 108 -2.50 -2.12 26.88
CA LEU A 108 -1.99 -0.75 27.03
C LEU A 108 -3.11 0.24 27.35
N TRP A 109 -4.26 0.07 26.73
CA TRP A 109 -5.45 0.89 27.01
C TRP A 109 -5.91 0.72 28.45
N ASP A 110 -6.04 -0.52 28.92
CA ASP A 110 -6.47 -0.83 30.28
C ASP A 110 -5.51 -0.25 31.31
N GLU A 111 -4.21 -0.40 31.12
CA GLU A 111 -3.19 0.20 32.00
C GLU A 111 -3.32 1.72 32.08
N THR A 112 -3.48 2.37 30.92
CA THR A 112 -3.64 3.83 30.84
C THR A 112 -4.92 4.29 31.52
N TYR A 113 -6.01 3.57 31.33
CA TYR A 113 -7.31 3.89 31.91
C TYR A 113 -7.28 3.75 33.45
N HIS A 114 -6.79 2.64 33.96
CA HIS A 114 -6.67 2.40 35.39
C HIS A 114 -5.72 3.39 36.11
N THR A 115 -4.66 3.79 35.43
CA THR A 115 -3.75 4.81 35.97
C THR A 115 -4.45 6.16 36.13
N LYS A 116 -5.30 6.54 35.19
CA LYS A 116 -6.10 7.78 35.29
C LYS A 116 -7.12 7.74 36.41
N GLU A 117 -7.80 6.62 36.59
CA GLU A 117 -8.78 6.47 37.67
C GLU A 117 -8.13 6.54 39.05
N LYS A 118 -6.91 6.00 39.21
CA LYS A 118 -6.18 6.06 40.47
C LYS A 118 -5.65 7.45 40.82
N ASN A 119 -5.50 8.33 39.86
CA ASN A 119 -4.99 9.70 40.06
C ASN A 119 -6.11 10.75 40.21
N GLU A 120 -7.35 10.34 40.09
CA GLU A 120 -8.52 11.14 40.41
C GLU A 120 -9.02 10.81 41.83
#